data_6319591541708d4786416b942e1709a1
#
_entry.id   6319591541708d4786416b942e1709a1
#
_cell.length_a   1.000
_cell.length_b   1.000
_cell.length_c   1.000
_cell.angle_alpha   90.00
_cell.angle_beta   90.00
_cell.angle_gamma   90.00
#
_symmetry.space_group_name_H-M   'P 1'
#
loop_
_entity.id
_entity.type
_entity.pdbx_description
1 polymer ?
#
loop_
_entity_poly.entity_id
_entity_poly.type
_entity_poly.pdbx_seq_one_letter_code
_entity_poly.pdbx_strand_id
1 'polypeptide(L)'
;MKTIARDYPRVINIVGAGNVGVWTAYRLTKLYEAHGLAIPQIHLFDKNPEAAMQISAQVGAHLQPDETLHDFEHELHRLNLLLTYKDGGRMLGSPNTRLEKRLEEFGNRGLEWLLQYVAADQGVEREEFEARLGRQIQIGTRSMQLWQEVMAELDGPIRDFRLRTNFTYGYESDGEGILKFMDRKLPPDYITEGLEICNEHGLSSRTVQYDQINGLADGNYGLDEVKGDLAGGTCLLQDGGAFQAEIAARLLLDYMVKSGDFKVRFHPETEISNIRFGADGCIEALVTADESAVAEGGTFVFAAGNMVKLFERCQMRDSISMMGICGVTQNIDPGLEFWLGKKIPRRPIKSVTAGYLGGITKCVITPDFFYEQHEDGSIKRGSDGEPIVKSMYMRVGGQFGFRDYGLESLGFLSEIGELDPDLEAFAREALQRELEVIEELWPGIVDAARANYREKHEIPDGKEVRDAEMFQQWLQARPGSPDHCAMVGQMDRNVDGDHLAVANGWSVMGRGSGGVSFVQADAEMLFQQMVLGKKPEELVVVNASGEIIHGAGESADPRRFTDGKGLFAYQDRKGNQVAIAGSIKTPEDRAHAIALIGAAAKTVTP
;
A
#
# COMPACT_ATOMS: atom_id res chain seq x y z
N MET A 1 25.79 28.78 7.99
CA MET A 1 25.80 27.41 7.46
C MET A 1 27.03 26.69 8.00
N LYS A 2 26.87 25.72 8.92
CA LYS A 2 27.99 24.86 9.32
C LYS A 2 28.23 23.90 8.16
N THR A 3 29.42 23.89 7.63
CA THR A 3 29.89 22.98 6.57
C THR A 3 29.67 21.56 7.05
N ILE A 4 28.76 20.82 6.41
CA ILE A 4 28.57 19.40 6.63
C ILE A 4 29.80 18.72 6.05
N ALA A 5 30.84 18.54 6.86
CA ALA A 5 32.05 17.80 6.52
C ALA A 5 31.84 16.29 6.79
N ARG A 6 30.73 15.73 6.34
CA ARG A 6 30.49 14.29 6.38
C ARG A 6 30.53 13.73 4.97
N ASP A 7 31.14 12.55 4.83
CA ASP A 7 31.05 11.75 3.61
C ASP A 7 29.62 11.27 3.45
N TYR A 8 28.83 12.02 2.69
CA TYR A 8 27.48 11.60 2.31
C TYR A 8 27.54 10.71 1.05
N PRO A 9 26.56 9.83 0.84
CA PRO A 9 26.56 8.91 -0.31
C PRO A 9 26.74 9.61 -1.65
N ARG A 10 27.69 9.12 -2.46
CA ARG A 10 27.94 9.59 -3.83
C ARG A 10 27.35 8.65 -4.87
N VAL A 11 27.13 7.40 -4.50
CA VAL A 11 26.46 6.38 -5.29
C VAL A 11 25.39 5.75 -4.42
N ILE A 12 24.16 5.69 -4.93
CA ILE A 12 23.01 5.08 -4.28
C ILE A 12 22.45 4.01 -5.23
N ASN A 13 22.40 2.78 -4.75
CA ASN A 13 21.86 1.65 -5.46
C ASN A 13 20.47 1.33 -4.87
N ILE A 14 19.41 1.53 -5.63
CA ILE A 14 18.02 1.29 -5.20
C ILE A 14 17.55 -0.01 -5.83
N VAL A 15 17.16 -0.97 -5.02
CA VAL A 15 16.59 -2.25 -5.46
C VAL A 15 15.07 -2.16 -5.46
N GLY A 16 14.49 -2.29 -6.64
CA GLY A 16 13.06 -2.13 -6.92
C GLY A 16 12.72 -0.80 -7.56
N ALA A 17 12.29 -0.83 -8.82
CA ALA A 17 11.77 0.32 -9.57
C ALA A 17 10.23 0.35 -9.60
N GLY A 18 9.59 -0.09 -8.50
CA GLY A 18 8.18 0.16 -8.24
C GLY A 18 7.93 1.63 -7.86
N ASN A 19 6.69 1.96 -7.51
CA ASN A 19 6.35 3.31 -7.07
C ASN A 19 7.28 3.84 -5.97
N VAL A 20 7.51 3.04 -4.92
CA VAL A 20 8.35 3.48 -3.79
C VAL A 20 9.77 3.79 -4.26
N GLY A 21 10.40 2.92 -5.06
CA GLY A 21 11.79 3.13 -5.51
C GLY A 21 11.96 4.32 -6.43
N VAL A 22 11.07 4.49 -7.41
CA VAL A 22 11.14 5.61 -8.37
C VAL A 22 10.93 6.96 -7.68
N TRP A 23 9.89 7.06 -6.82
CA TRP A 23 9.62 8.29 -6.09
C TRP A 23 10.68 8.59 -5.02
N THR A 24 11.26 7.57 -4.39
CA THR A 24 12.41 7.74 -3.47
C THR A 24 13.61 8.30 -4.22
N ALA A 25 13.94 7.78 -5.42
CA ALA A 25 15.04 8.30 -6.24
C ALA A 25 14.85 9.79 -6.59
N TYR A 26 13.65 10.15 -7.03
CA TYR A 26 13.29 11.54 -7.32
C TYR A 26 13.42 12.43 -6.08
N ARG A 27 12.78 12.04 -4.98
CA ARG A 27 12.76 12.85 -3.75
C ARG A 27 14.16 13.02 -3.16
N LEU A 28 14.95 11.97 -3.12
CA LEU A 28 16.36 12.07 -2.68
C LEU A 28 17.12 13.08 -3.51
N THR A 29 17.03 13.05 -4.84
CA THR A 29 17.71 14.02 -5.71
C THR A 29 17.30 15.45 -5.35
N LYS A 30 16.02 15.72 -5.18
CA LYS A 30 15.50 17.04 -4.79
C LYS A 30 15.99 17.49 -3.41
N LEU A 31 16.09 16.56 -2.47
CA LEU A 31 16.59 16.87 -1.13
C LEU A 31 18.11 17.17 -1.13
N TYR A 32 18.90 16.45 -1.93
CA TYR A 32 20.31 16.78 -2.13
C TYR A 32 20.46 18.19 -2.70
N GLU A 33 19.69 18.54 -3.72
CA GLU A 33 19.67 19.87 -4.35
C GLU A 33 19.28 20.95 -3.34
N ALA A 34 18.18 20.77 -2.61
CA ALA A 34 17.69 21.71 -1.61
C ALA A 34 18.68 21.97 -0.47
N HIS A 35 19.54 20.97 -0.15
CA HIS A 35 20.60 21.11 0.84
C HIS A 35 21.93 21.60 0.27
N GLY A 36 21.99 21.93 -1.02
CA GLY A 36 23.22 22.36 -1.71
C GLY A 36 24.30 21.27 -1.79
N LEU A 37 23.88 20.00 -1.73
CA LEU A 37 24.77 18.85 -1.83
C LEU A 37 24.90 18.40 -3.30
N ALA A 38 26.04 17.80 -3.65
CA ALA A 38 26.19 17.24 -4.99
C ALA A 38 25.27 16.04 -5.16
N ILE A 39 24.43 16.07 -6.19
CA ILE A 39 23.51 14.99 -6.53
C ILE A 39 24.29 13.69 -6.73
N PRO A 40 23.93 12.58 -6.03
CA PRO A 40 24.59 11.30 -6.18
C PRO A 40 24.27 10.66 -7.53
N GLN A 41 25.07 9.69 -7.95
CA GLN A 41 24.69 8.78 -9.01
C GLN A 41 23.70 7.76 -8.42
N ILE A 42 22.50 7.64 -9.01
CA ILE A 42 21.46 6.72 -8.55
C ILE A 42 21.28 5.60 -9.59
N HIS A 43 21.40 4.37 -9.14
CA HIS A 43 21.13 3.17 -9.93
C HIS A 43 19.84 2.53 -9.41
N LEU A 44 18.85 2.36 -10.30
CA LEU A 44 17.62 1.61 -9.99
C LEU A 44 17.69 0.24 -10.68
N PHE A 45 17.51 -0.82 -9.91
CA PHE A 45 17.49 -2.20 -10.39
C PHE A 45 16.09 -2.77 -10.28
N ASP A 46 15.59 -3.42 -11.35
CA ASP A 46 14.32 -4.14 -11.31
C ASP A 46 14.41 -5.40 -12.18
N LYS A 47 13.72 -6.46 -11.73
CA LYS A 47 13.63 -7.71 -12.49
C LYS A 47 12.76 -7.63 -13.74
N ASN A 48 11.92 -6.61 -13.81
CA ASN A 48 11.01 -6.38 -14.93
C ASN A 48 11.66 -5.47 -16.00
N PRO A 49 11.21 -5.55 -17.27
CA PRO A 49 11.72 -4.71 -18.34
C PRO A 49 11.35 -3.23 -18.19
N GLU A 50 10.29 -2.90 -17.46
CA GLU A 50 9.84 -1.54 -17.20
C GLU A 50 9.61 -1.31 -15.71
N ALA A 51 9.57 -0.04 -15.32
CA ALA A 51 9.20 0.33 -13.95
C ALA A 51 7.73 0.06 -13.64
N ALA A 52 7.44 -0.16 -12.38
CA ALA A 52 6.08 -0.27 -11.85
C ALA A 52 5.20 -1.37 -12.48
N MET A 53 5.79 -2.43 -13.03
CA MET A 53 5.05 -3.50 -13.72
C MET A 53 4.31 -4.48 -12.81
N GLN A 54 4.69 -4.58 -11.54
CA GLN A 54 4.07 -5.55 -10.62
C GLN A 54 2.96 -4.90 -9.77
N ILE A 55 3.09 -4.98 -8.45
CA ILE A 55 2.11 -4.44 -7.50
C ILE A 55 1.70 -3.00 -7.86
N SER A 56 2.66 -2.20 -8.31
CA SER A 56 2.43 -0.81 -8.69
C SER A 56 1.51 -0.63 -9.90
N ALA A 57 1.44 -1.64 -10.78
CA ALA A 57 0.64 -1.57 -12.01
C ALA A 57 -0.88 -1.58 -11.74
N GLN A 58 -1.29 -2.18 -10.63
CA GLN A 58 -2.71 -2.44 -10.35
C GLN A 58 -3.16 -1.92 -8.98
N VAL A 59 -2.38 -1.04 -8.33
CA VAL A 59 -2.83 -0.45 -7.08
C VAL A 59 -3.98 0.51 -7.33
N GLY A 60 -4.97 0.53 -6.43
CA GLY A 60 -6.07 1.52 -6.43
C GLY A 60 -5.57 2.96 -6.29
N ALA A 61 -4.32 3.13 -5.86
CA ALA A 61 -3.55 4.36 -5.76
C ALA A 61 -4.31 5.55 -5.17
N HIS A 62 -5.16 5.28 -4.19
CA HIS A 62 -5.73 6.34 -3.38
C HIS A 62 -4.62 7.03 -2.59
N LEU A 63 -4.66 8.35 -2.57
CA LEU A 63 -3.84 9.19 -1.73
C LEU A 63 -4.62 9.51 -0.47
N GLN A 64 -4.46 8.68 0.55
CA GLN A 64 -5.18 8.79 1.81
C GLN A 64 -4.20 8.86 2.98
N PRO A 65 -4.22 9.94 3.77
CA PRO A 65 -3.42 10.03 4.99
C PRO A 65 -3.76 8.96 6.03
N ASP A 66 -4.99 8.49 6.04
CA ASP A 66 -5.51 7.45 6.93
C ASP A 66 -5.48 6.04 6.33
N GLU A 67 -4.71 5.80 5.27
CA GLU A 67 -4.65 4.47 4.62
C GLU A 67 -4.17 3.37 5.57
N THR A 68 -3.43 3.72 6.59
CA THR A 68 -2.96 2.82 7.65
C THR A 68 -3.86 2.81 8.88
N LEU A 69 -4.92 3.62 8.92
CA LEU A 69 -5.93 3.53 9.96
C LEU A 69 -6.77 2.29 9.71
N HIS A 70 -6.35 1.24 10.34
CA HIS A 70 -7.17 0.07 10.49
C HIS A 70 -7.74 0.12 11.91
N ASP A 71 -9.05 0.08 11.97
CA ASP A 71 -9.70 -0.21 13.22
C ASP A 71 -9.29 -1.62 13.64
N PHE A 72 -8.62 -1.69 14.74
CA PHE A 72 -7.88 -2.82 15.16
C PHE A 72 -8.73 -3.99 15.65
N GLU A 73 -9.78 -3.75 16.39
CA GLU A 73 -10.70 -4.81 16.77
C GLU A 73 -11.29 -5.48 15.53
N HIS A 74 -11.56 -4.69 14.50
CA HIS A 74 -12.04 -5.19 13.22
C HIS A 74 -10.96 -5.89 12.40
N GLU A 75 -9.70 -5.48 12.50
CA GLU A 75 -8.60 -6.19 11.82
C GLU A 75 -8.32 -7.56 12.43
N LEU A 76 -8.40 -7.72 13.76
CA LEU A 76 -8.33 -9.04 14.38
C LEU A 76 -9.52 -9.92 14.03
N HIS A 77 -10.71 -9.36 14.02
CA HIS A 77 -11.90 -10.08 13.56
C HIS A 77 -11.72 -10.53 12.10
N ARG A 78 -11.22 -9.63 11.26
CA ARG A 78 -10.88 -9.92 9.87
C ARG A 78 -9.78 -10.96 9.75
N LEU A 79 -8.74 -10.89 10.59
CA LEU A 79 -7.70 -11.92 10.65
C LEU A 79 -8.30 -13.28 11.00
N ASN A 80 -9.16 -13.36 12.02
CA ASN A 80 -9.86 -14.59 12.39
C ASN A 80 -10.64 -15.17 11.21
N LEU A 81 -11.38 -14.34 10.50
CA LEU A 81 -12.17 -14.77 9.33
C LEU A 81 -11.29 -15.25 8.19
N LEU A 82 -10.23 -14.51 7.85
CA LEU A 82 -9.29 -14.88 6.79
C LEU A 82 -8.56 -16.18 7.09
N LEU A 83 -8.19 -16.40 8.35
CA LEU A 83 -7.55 -17.64 8.79
C LEU A 83 -8.52 -18.82 8.89
N THR A 84 -9.81 -18.56 9.09
CA THR A 84 -10.85 -19.61 9.18
C THR A 84 -11.51 -19.93 7.85
N TYR A 85 -11.19 -19.19 6.79
CA TYR A 85 -11.82 -19.36 5.49
C TYR A 85 -11.33 -20.65 4.79
N LYS A 86 -12.24 -21.58 4.59
CA LYS A 86 -12.07 -22.80 3.79
C LYS A 86 -13.39 -23.20 3.11
N ASP A 87 -13.29 -23.83 1.94
CA ASP A 87 -14.39 -24.49 1.23
C ASP A 87 -15.55 -23.56 0.78
N GLY A 88 -15.26 -22.57 -0.05
CA GLY A 88 -16.29 -21.82 -0.78
C GLY A 88 -17.22 -21.00 0.11
N GLY A 89 -16.70 -20.37 1.15
CA GLY A 89 -17.45 -19.43 2.00
C GLY A 89 -18.41 -20.07 2.99
N ARG A 90 -18.43 -21.39 3.12
CA ARG A 90 -19.23 -22.06 4.16
C ARG A 90 -18.38 -22.31 5.40
N MET A 91 -18.70 -21.60 6.48
CA MET A 91 -18.17 -21.93 7.80
C MET A 91 -18.71 -23.30 8.25
N LEU A 92 -17.93 -24.37 8.03
CA LEU A 92 -18.24 -25.73 8.45
C LEU A 92 -17.53 -26.04 9.78
N GLY A 93 -18.22 -26.01 10.91
CA GLY A 93 -17.71 -26.36 12.23
C GLY A 93 -17.50 -25.15 13.17
N SER A 94 -16.98 -25.43 14.36
CA SER A 94 -16.67 -24.38 15.34
C SER A 94 -15.57 -23.45 14.80
N PRO A 95 -15.70 -22.14 14.84
CA PRO A 95 -14.68 -21.17 14.41
C PRO A 95 -13.30 -21.46 15.03
N ASN A 96 -13.28 -21.89 16.28
CA ASN A 96 -12.07 -22.12 17.08
C ASN A 96 -11.19 -23.26 16.56
N THR A 97 -11.79 -24.37 16.15
CA THR A 97 -11.03 -25.57 15.68
C THR A 97 -10.40 -25.33 14.33
N ARG A 98 -10.91 -24.39 13.55
CA ARG A 98 -10.39 -24.06 12.22
C ARG A 98 -9.26 -23.07 12.27
N LEU A 99 -9.38 -22.03 13.11
CA LEU A 99 -8.32 -21.07 13.30
C LEU A 99 -7.03 -21.77 13.77
N GLU A 100 -7.12 -22.62 14.81
CA GLU A 100 -5.96 -23.36 15.31
C GLU A 100 -5.36 -24.25 14.22
N LYS A 101 -6.19 -24.99 13.48
CA LYS A 101 -5.73 -25.83 12.37
C LYS A 101 -5.08 -25.01 11.24
N ARG A 102 -5.61 -23.81 10.95
CA ARG A 102 -5.03 -22.91 9.95
C ARG A 102 -3.71 -22.32 10.40
N LEU A 103 -3.61 -21.94 11.68
CA LEU A 103 -2.36 -21.49 12.27
C LEU A 103 -1.28 -22.57 12.28
N GLU A 104 -1.66 -23.85 12.38
CA GLU A 104 -0.72 -24.97 12.24
C GLU A 104 -0.09 -25.06 10.84
N GLU A 105 -0.77 -24.55 9.81
CA GLU A 105 -0.25 -24.52 8.44
C GLU A 105 0.74 -23.37 8.19
N PHE A 106 0.78 -22.34 9.06
CA PHE A 106 1.74 -21.25 8.94
C PHE A 106 3.15 -21.69 9.32
N GLY A 107 4.15 -21.20 8.61
CA GLY A 107 5.55 -21.30 9.03
C GLY A 107 5.82 -20.51 10.31
N ASN A 108 6.93 -20.79 11.00
CA ASN A 108 7.27 -20.09 12.24
C ASN A 108 7.31 -18.57 12.08
N ARG A 109 7.78 -18.07 10.94
CA ARG A 109 7.81 -16.63 10.65
C ARG A 109 6.44 -15.99 10.52
N GLY A 110 5.53 -16.66 9.82
CA GLY A 110 4.15 -16.18 9.73
C GLY A 110 3.50 -16.10 11.10
N LEU A 111 3.74 -17.09 11.97
CA LEU A 111 3.28 -17.06 13.36
C LEU A 111 3.95 -15.95 14.16
N GLU A 112 5.25 -15.72 14.01
CA GLU A 112 5.97 -14.62 14.66
C GLU A 112 5.41 -13.26 14.24
N TRP A 113 5.13 -13.08 12.96
CA TRP A 113 4.50 -11.86 12.45
C TRP A 113 3.09 -11.65 13.03
N LEU A 114 2.27 -12.71 13.05
CA LEU A 114 0.92 -12.66 13.63
C LEU A 114 0.94 -12.34 15.13
N LEU A 115 1.92 -12.88 15.87
CA LEU A 115 2.11 -12.54 17.28
C LEU A 115 2.45 -11.07 17.46
N GLN A 116 3.33 -10.54 16.61
CA GLN A 116 3.70 -9.12 16.60
C GLN A 116 2.50 -8.24 16.26
N TYR A 117 1.71 -8.67 15.28
CA TYR A 117 0.48 -7.99 14.89
C TYR A 117 -0.51 -7.93 16.06
N VAL A 118 -0.74 -9.03 16.76
CA VAL A 118 -1.59 -9.08 17.95
C VAL A 118 -1.02 -8.20 19.08
N ALA A 119 0.29 -8.25 19.31
CA ALA A 119 0.93 -7.46 20.36
C ALA A 119 0.89 -5.96 20.07
N ALA A 120 1.11 -5.56 18.84
CA ALA A 120 1.05 -4.16 18.42
C ALA A 120 -0.31 -3.50 18.68
N ASP A 121 -1.33 -4.31 18.82
CA ASP A 121 -2.69 -3.87 19.08
C ASP A 121 -3.16 -4.08 20.54
N GLN A 122 -3.14 -5.33 20.98
CA GLN A 122 -3.68 -5.69 22.28
C GLN A 122 -2.69 -5.45 23.43
N GLY A 123 -1.41 -5.28 23.09
CA GLY A 123 -0.33 -5.14 24.05
C GLY A 123 -0.02 -3.70 24.44
N VAL A 124 -0.65 -2.71 23.81
CA VAL A 124 -0.43 -1.30 24.12
C VAL A 124 -1.65 -0.69 24.78
N GLU A 125 -1.44 0.29 25.65
CA GLU A 125 -2.52 1.08 26.20
C GLU A 125 -3.24 1.86 25.06
N ARG A 126 -4.54 2.09 25.22
CA ARG A 126 -5.36 2.78 24.21
C ARG A 126 -4.75 4.14 23.81
N GLU A 127 -4.26 4.90 24.76
CA GLU A 127 -3.63 6.20 24.52
C GLU A 127 -2.38 6.10 23.63
N GLU A 128 -1.56 5.07 23.83
CA GLU A 128 -0.38 4.83 23.00
C GLU A 128 -0.78 4.40 21.57
N PHE A 129 -1.80 3.57 21.46
CA PHE A 129 -2.37 3.16 20.18
C PHE A 129 -2.90 4.36 19.40
N GLU A 130 -3.72 5.21 20.02
CA GLU A 130 -4.26 6.43 19.41
C GLU A 130 -3.15 7.43 19.04
N ALA A 131 -2.14 7.59 19.88
CA ALA A 131 -0.97 8.42 19.58
C ALA A 131 -0.18 7.89 18.37
N ARG A 132 -0.07 6.56 18.21
CA ARG A 132 0.55 5.96 17.02
C ARG A 132 -0.27 6.21 15.76
N LEU A 133 -1.58 6.02 15.82
CA LEU A 133 -2.48 6.34 14.71
C LEU A 133 -2.39 7.82 14.33
N GLY A 134 -2.45 8.70 15.31
CA GLY A 134 -2.32 10.14 15.08
C GLY A 134 -1.01 10.51 14.40
N ARG A 135 0.11 9.92 14.82
CA ARG A 135 1.40 10.11 14.14
C ARG A 135 1.34 9.66 12.66
N GLN A 136 0.71 8.51 12.38
CA GLN A 136 0.60 8.04 11.00
C GLN A 136 -0.27 8.98 10.15
N ILE A 137 -1.39 9.47 10.66
CA ILE A 137 -2.22 10.46 9.96
C ILE A 137 -1.40 11.72 9.66
N GLN A 138 -0.68 12.26 10.65
CA GLN A 138 0.13 13.47 10.47
C GLN A 138 1.25 13.27 9.44
N ILE A 139 1.95 12.13 9.45
CA ILE A 139 2.95 11.78 8.42
C ILE A 139 2.27 11.66 7.05
N GLY A 140 1.11 11.02 6.98
CA GLY A 140 0.32 10.92 5.76
C GLY A 140 -0.10 12.28 5.21
N THR A 141 -0.63 13.16 6.07
CA THR A 141 -1.01 14.54 5.70
C THR A 141 0.19 15.34 5.17
N ARG A 142 1.36 15.20 5.81
CA ARG A 142 2.61 15.78 5.30
C ARG A 142 2.96 15.23 3.91
N SER A 143 2.87 13.93 3.74
CA SER A 143 3.13 13.30 2.45
C SER A 143 2.18 13.80 1.36
N MET A 144 0.91 14.06 1.67
CA MET A 144 -0.06 14.61 0.72
C MET A 144 0.31 16.03 0.28
N GLN A 145 0.78 16.89 1.18
CA GLN A 145 1.29 18.21 0.80
C GLN A 145 2.45 18.09 -0.19
N LEU A 146 3.41 17.21 0.13
CA LEU A 146 4.54 16.97 -0.75
C LEU A 146 4.12 16.41 -2.11
N TRP A 147 3.09 15.58 -2.15
CA TRP A 147 2.52 15.09 -3.41
C TRP A 147 1.98 16.23 -4.27
N GLN A 148 1.24 17.19 -3.68
CA GLN A 148 0.71 18.35 -4.41
C GLN A 148 1.84 19.22 -4.98
N GLU A 149 2.88 19.49 -4.16
CA GLU A 149 4.06 20.25 -4.57
C GLU A 149 4.77 19.57 -5.76
N VAL A 150 5.03 18.27 -5.65
CA VAL A 150 5.72 17.47 -6.66
C VAL A 150 4.92 17.38 -7.95
N MET A 151 3.61 17.14 -7.87
CA MET A 151 2.75 17.06 -9.05
C MET A 151 2.65 18.42 -9.78
N ALA A 152 2.64 19.52 -9.04
CA ALA A 152 2.70 20.85 -9.65
C ALA A 152 4.06 21.14 -10.29
N GLU A 153 5.15 20.72 -9.65
CA GLU A 153 6.51 20.87 -10.20
C GLU A 153 6.71 20.08 -11.50
N LEU A 154 6.19 18.86 -11.56
CA LEU A 154 6.38 17.95 -12.69
C LEU A 154 5.49 18.27 -13.91
N ASP A 155 4.40 18.99 -13.74
CA ASP A 155 3.44 19.25 -14.81
C ASP A 155 4.00 20.10 -15.97
N GLY A 156 5.02 20.93 -15.68
CA GLY A 156 5.75 21.67 -16.70
C GLY A 156 6.79 20.85 -17.47
N PRO A 157 7.76 20.24 -16.76
CA PRO A 157 8.80 19.42 -17.39
C PRO A 157 8.26 18.15 -18.09
N ILE A 158 7.25 17.54 -17.53
CA ILE A 158 6.52 16.41 -18.14
C ILE A 158 5.14 16.92 -18.57
N ARG A 159 5.04 17.33 -19.84
CA ARG A 159 3.83 17.96 -20.36
C ARG A 159 2.55 17.18 -19.99
N ASP A 160 1.55 17.89 -19.49
CA ASP A 160 0.25 17.34 -19.04
C ASP A 160 0.40 16.22 -17.97
N PHE A 161 1.43 16.24 -17.13
CA PHE A 161 1.72 15.16 -16.19
C PHE A 161 0.54 14.83 -15.28
N ARG A 162 -0.08 15.86 -14.70
CA ARG A 162 -1.25 15.69 -13.81
C ARG A 162 -2.43 15.04 -14.53
N LEU A 163 -2.72 15.46 -15.76
CA LEU A 163 -3.79 14.86 -16.57
C LEU A 163 -3.46 13.43 -16.98
N ARG A 164 -2.23 13.20 -17.47
CA ARG A 164 -1.78 11.88 -17.93
C ARG A 164 -1.76 10.84 -16.81
N THR A 165 -1.57 11.28 -15.58
CA THR A 165 -1.57 10.42 -14.40
C THR A 165 -2.90 10.41 -13.66
N ASN A 166 -3.92 11.12 -14.16
CA ASN A 166 -5.22 11.29 -13.50
C ASN A 166 -5.07 11.77 -12.05
N PHE A 167 -4.07 12.59 -11.77
CA PHE A 167 -3.86 13.07 -10.42
C PHE A 167 -5.02 13.95 -9.97
N THR A 168 -5.70 13.49 -8.95
CA THR A 168 -6.73 14.24 -8.25
C THR A 168 -6.36 14.32 -6.79
N TYR A 169 -6.48 15.50 -6.23
CA TYR A 169 -6.44 15.69 -4.78
C TYR A 169 -7.41 16.82 -4.45
N GLY A 170 -8.23 16.61 -3.45
CA GLY A 170 -9.20 17.60 -3.00
C GLY A 170 -9.29 17.63 -1.50
N TYR A 171 -9.79 18.76 -1.02
CA TYR A 171 -10.08 18.99 0.39
C TYR A 171 -11.58 18.81 0.65
N GLU A 172 -11.90 18.36 1.83
CA GLU A 172 -13.27 18.21 2.27
C GLU A 172 -14.02 19.56 2.23
N SER A 173 -13.35 20.66 2.61
CA SER A 173 -13.91 22.02 2.55
C SER A 173 -14.43 22.41 1.17
N ASP A 174 -13.79 21.92 0.12
CA ASP A 174 -14.10 22.24 -1.28
C ASP A 174 -15.10 21.25 -1.90
N GLY A 175 -15.48 20.21 -1.16
CA GLY A 175 -16.34 19.14 -1.65
C GLY A 175 -15.66 18.20 -2.63
N GLU A 176 -14.32 18.16 -2.67
CA GLU A 176 -13.53 17.47 -3.69
C GLU A 176 -12.69 16.28 -3.17
N GLY A 177 -12.79 15.94 -1.90
CA GLY A 177 -12.05 14.85 -1.28
C GLY A 177 -12.46 13.45 -1.78
N ILE A 178 -12.12 12.45 -1.00
CA ILE A 178 -12.58 11.07 -1.21
C ILE A 178 -13.94 10.91 -0.58
N LEU A 179 -14.90 10.42 -1.36
CA LEU A 179 -16.23 10.07 -0.86
C LEU A 179 -16.21 8.63 -0.33
N LYS A 180 -16.54 8.46 0.95
CA LYS A 180 -16.61 7.15 1.61
C LYS A 180 -18.07 6.78 1.89
N PHE A 181 -18.49 5.64 1.37
CA PHE A 181 -19.77 5.04 1.70
C PHE A 181 -19.59 4.06 2.85
N MET A 182 -20.27 4.31 3.96
CA MET A 182 -20.25 3.49 5.17
C MET A 182 -21.56 2.70 5.24
N ASP A 183 -21.46 1.38 5.19
CA ASP A 183 -22.62 0.48 5.26
C ASP A 183 -23.44 0.75 6.56
N ARG A 184 -24.76 0.74 6.43
CA ARG A 184 -25.68 0.90 7.56
C ARG A 184 -25.54 -0.15 8.68
N LYS A 185 -24.89 -1.28 8.39
CA LYS A 185 -24.62 -2.35 9.36
C LYS A 185 -23.40 -2.10 10.21
N LEU A 186 -22.60 -1.07 9.88
CA LEU A 186 -21.44 -0.71 10.68
C LEU A 186 -21.88 -0.13 12.03
N PRO A 187 -21.17 -0.45 13.12
CA PRO A 187 -21.44 0.17 14.41
C PRO A 187 -21.36 1.70 14.32
N PRO A 188 -22.30 2.46 14.91
CA PRO A 188 -22.24 3.92 14.90
C PRO A 188 -20.94 4.49 15.47
N ASP A 189 -20.42 3.88 16.52
CA ASP A 189 -19.18 4.30 17.19
C ASP A 189 -17.96 4.19 16.26
N TYR A 190 -17.94 3.19 15.39
CA TYR A 190 -16.89 3.03 14.37
C TYR A 190 -16.73 4.28 13.50
N ILE A 191 -17.84 4.88 13.08
CA ILE A 191 -17.84 6.07 12.23
C ILE A 191 -17.40 7.30 13.05
N THR A 192 -17.97 7.44 14.26
CA THR A 192 -17.72 8.61 15.10
C THR A 192 -16.28 8.66 15.59
N GLU A 193 -15.75 7.58 16.12
CA GLU A 193 -14.36 7.49 16.60
C GLU A 193 -13.37 7.72 15.45
N GLY A 194 -13.61 7.12 14.29
CA GLY A 194 -12.75 7.33 13.12
C GLY A 194 -12.72 8.79 12.64
N LEU A 195 -13.86 9.49 12.69
CA LEU A 195 -13.94 10.92 12.36
C LEU A 195 -13.20 11.79 13.38
N GLU A 196 -13.38 11.51 14.67
CA GLU A 196 -12.73 12.25 15.75
C GLU A 196 -11.20 12.16 15.62
N ILE A 197 -10.65 10.95 15.51
CA ILE A 197 -9.20 10.73 15.35
C ILE A 197 -8.67 11.44 14.10
N CYS A 198 -9.35 11.33 12.96
CA CYS A 198 -8.92 12.00 11.74
C CYS A 198 -8.84 13.52 11.93
N ASN A 199 -9.89 14.13 12.44
CA ASN A 199 -9.98 15.58 12.62
C ASN A 199 -9.00 16.12 13.67
N GLU A 200 -8.82 15.42 14.79
CA GLU A 200 -7.85 15.77 15.83
C GLU A 200 -6.41 15.81 15.30
N HIS A 201 -6.10 14.99 14.31
CA HIS A 201 -4.76 14.90 13.73
C HIS A 201 -4.61 15.61 12.37
N GLY A 202 -5.54 16.52 12.05
CA GLY A 202 -5.43 17.43 10.91
C GLY A 202 -5.83 16.84 9.57
N LEU A 203 -6.55 15.73 9.56
CA LEU A 203 -7.19 15.18 8.37
C LEU A 203 -8.68 15.52 8.38
N SER A 204 -9.07 16.52 7.61
CA SER A 204 -10.46 16.96 7.57
C SER A 204 -11.38 15.84 7.06
N SER A 205 -12.43 15.57 7.81
CA SER A 205 -13.43 14.59 7.46
C SER A 205 -14.78 14.98 8.07
N ARG A 206 -15.86 14.85 7.30
CA ARG A 206 -17.22 15.14 7.77
C ARG A 206 -18.26 14.22 7.19
N THR A 207 -19.39 14.11 7.87
CA THR A 207 -20.59 13.47 7.35
C THR A 207 -21.23 14.31 6.26
N VAL A 208 -21.66 13.64 5.18
CA VAL A 208 -22.41 14.25 4.07
C VAL A 208 -23.75 13.55 3.95
N GLN A 209 -24.81 14.32 3.80
CA GLN A 209 -26.12 13.75 3.53
C GLN A 209 -26.18 13.19 2.11
N TYR A 210 -26.84 12.05 1.95
CA TYR A 210 -26.91 11.35 0.68
C TYR A 210 -27.47 12.22 -0.47
N ASP A 211 -28.47 13.03 -0.19
CA ASP A 211 -29.09 13.95 -1.15
C ASP A 211 -28.17 15.12 -1.56
N GLN A 212 -27.13 15.39 -0.79
CA GLN A 212 -26.14 16.43 -1.07
C GLN A 212 -24.98 15.94 -1.97
N ILE A 213 -24.79 14.62 -2.12
CA ILE A 213 -23.63 14.06 -2.84
C ILE A 213 -23.57 14.57 -4.29
N ASN A 214 -24.71 14.63 -4.97
CA ASN A 214 -24.76 15.08 -6.36
C ASN A 214 -24.42 16.56 -6.54
N GLY A 215 -24.49 17.35 -5.49
CA GLY A 215 -24.05 18.77 -5.48
C GLY A 215 -22.59 18.95 -5.12
N LEU A 216 -21.92 17.90 -4.62
CA LEU A 216 -20.50 17.98 -4.29
C LEU A 216 -19.66 18.05 -5.57
N ALA A 217 -18.69 18.94 -5.58
CA ALA A 217 -17.74 19.10 -6.68
C ALA A 217 -18.41 19.01 -8.08
N ASP A 218 -19.54 19.71 -8.24
CA ASP A 218 -20.33 19.73 -9.47
C ASP A 218 -20.76 18.33 -9.98
N GLY A 219 -20.93 17.39 -9.07
CA GLY A 219 -21.32 16.02 -9.37
C GLY A 219 -20.18 15.11 -9.81
N ASN A 220 -18.93 15.45 -9.52
CA ASN A 220 -17.71 14.72 -9.91
C ASN A 220 -17.62 13.27 -9.41
N TYR A 221 -18.57 12.81 -8.57
CA TYR A 221 -18.66 11.41 -8.14
C TYR A 221 -19.51 10.54 -9.09
N GLY A 222 -20.24 11.15 -10.01
CA GLY A 222 -21.01 10.44 -11.05
C GLY A 222 -22.15 9.58 -10.54
N LEU A 223 -22.69 9.88 -9.36
CA LEU A 223 -23.69 9.06 -8.68
C LEU A 223 -25.09 9.65 -8.90
N ASP A 224 -25.93 8.95 -9.63
CA ASP A 224 -27.33 9.32 -9.80
C ASP A 224 -28.25 8.55 -8.85
N GLU A 225 -28.04 7.24 -8.69
CA GLU A 225 -28.83 6.36 -7.86
C GLU A 225 -27.94 5.27 -7.26
N VAL A 226 -27.74 5.30 -5.96
CA VAL A 226 -27.04 4.22 -5.22
C VAL A 226 -28.08 3.25 -4.66
N LYS A 227 -27.81 1.95 -4.75
CA LYS A 227 -28.71 0.87 -4.31
C LYS A 227 -28.12 0.07 -3.15
N GLY A 228 -28.89 -0.92 -2.72
CA GLY A 228 -28.44 -1.89 -1.73
C GLY A 228 -28.15 -1.32 -0.33
N ASP A 229 -27.17 -1.90 0.33
CA ASP A 229 -26.79 -1.54 1.69
C ASP A 229 -26.07 -0.18 1.76
N LEU A 230 -25.42 0.24 0.68
CA LEU A 230 -24.78 1.55 0.59
C LEU A 230 -25.78 2.71 0.58
N ALA A 231 -26.93 2.54 -0.05
CA ALA A 231 -27.99 3.57 -0.12
C ALA A 231 -28.58 3.97 1.23
N GLY A 232 -28.50 3.10 2.23
CA GLY A 232 -29.03 3.36 3.58
C GLY A 232 -27.95 3.70 4.61
N GLY A 233 -26.71 3.78 4.19
CA GLY A 233 -25.56 4.01 5.06
C GLY A 233 -25.23 5.49 5.26
N THR A 234 -24.11 5.74 5.90
CA THR A 234 -23.56 7.08 6.12
C THR A 234 -22.53 7.40 5.05
N CYS A 235 -22.54 8.63 4.54
CA CYS A 235 -21.52 9.10 3.63
C CYS A 235 -20.56 10.03 4.36
N LEU A 236 -19.26 9.84 4.14
CA LEU A 236 -18.22 10.72 4.63
C LEU A 236 -17.48 11.35 3.45
N LEU A 237 -17.14 12.62 3.59
CA LEU A 237 -16.21 13.29 2.70
C LEU A 237 -14.94 13.58 3.48
N GLN A 238 -13.79 13.23 2.92
CA GLN A 238 -12.49 13.32 3.58
C GLN A 238 -11.43 13.82 2.63
N ASP A 239 -10.44 14.56 3.15
CA ASP A 239 -9.27 14.98 2.38
C ASP A 239 -8.59 13.77 1.73
N GLY A 240 -8.27 13.90 0.46
CA GLY A 240 -7.61 12.83 -0.26
C GLY A 240 -7.79 12.92 -1.77
N GLY A 241 -7.24 11.93 -2.44
CA GLY A 241 -7.25 11.86 -3.90
C GLY A 241 -6.83 10.50 -4.43
N ALA A 242 -6.51 10.47 -5.70
CA ALA A 242 -5.98 9.29 -6.38
C ALA A 242 -5.13 9.67 -7.59
N PHE A 243 -4.37 8.72 -8.11
CA PHE A 243 -3.68 8.86 -9.40
C PHE A 243 -3.31 7.49 -9.98
N GLN A 244 -2.97 7.47 -11.26
CA GLN A 244 -2.43 6.28 -11.91
C GLN A 244 -0.95 6.12 -11.56
N ALA A 245 -0.68 5.44 -10.46
CA ALA A 245 0.65 5.33 -9.87
C ALA A 245 1.67 4.69 -10.81
N GLU A 246 1.26 3.69 -11.61
CA GLU A 246 2.10 3.05 -12.61
C GLU A 246 2.56 4.03 -13.70
N ILE A 247 1.61 4.74 -14.30
CA ILE A 247 1.90 5.72 -15.37
C ILE A 247 2.79 6.83 -14.81
N ALA A 248 2.49 7.31 -13.62
CA ALA A 248 3.27 8.35 -12.97
C ALA A 248 4.73 7.92 -12.75
N ALA A 249 4.95 6.72 -12.23
CA ALA A 249 6.31 6.20 -12.00
C ALA A 249 7.09 6.01 -13.32
N ARG A 250 6.44 5.48 -14.37
CA ARG A 250 7.09 5.30 -15.68
C ARG A 250 7.48 6.63 -16.31
N LEU A 251 6.55 7.60 -16.34
CA LEU A 251 6.81 8.93 -16.89
C LEU A 251 7.93 9.66 -16.13
N LEU A 252 7.91 9.55 -14.80
CA LEU A 252 8.92 10.16 -13.95
C LEU A 252 10.29 9.53 -14.17
N LEU A 253 10.38 8.20 -14.21
CA LEU A 253 11.65 7.50 -14.45
C LEU A 253 12.22 7.87 -15.83
N ASP A 254 11.38 7.86 -16.86
CA ASP A 254 11.78 8.26 -18.21
C ASP A 254 12.32 9.70 -18.25
N TYR A 255 11.65 10.62 -17.56
CA TYR A 255 12.11 12.00 -17.39
C TYR A 255 13.46 12.08 -16.68
N MET A 256 13.61 11.41 -15.53
CA MET A 256 14.85 11.44 -14.76
C MET A 256 16.05 10.88 -15.54
N VAL A 257 15.82 9.81 -16.31
CA VAL A 257 16.88 9.20 -17.13
C VAL A 257 17.28 10.09 -18.31
N LYS A 258 16.29 10.72 -18.98
CA LYS A 258 16.51 11.54 -20.18
C LYS A 258 17.07 12.92 -19.90
N SER A 259 16.67 13.56 -18.80
CA SER A 259 17.12 14.93 -18.48
C SER A 259 18.61 15.02 -18.15
N GLY A 260 19.20 13.93 -17.63
CA GLY A 260 20.59 13.90 -17.19
C GLY A 260 20.89 14.63 -15.87
N ASP A 261 20.01 15.54 -15.44
CA ASP A 261 20.20 16.35 -14.23
C ASP A 261 20.10 15.50 -12.96
N PHE A 262 19.27 14.45 -12.99
CA PHE A 262 19.04 13.55 -11.86
C PHE A 262 20.13 12.50 -11.67
N LYS A 263 21.03 12.31 -12.67
CA LYS A 263 22.07 11.27 -12.66
C LYS A 263 21.52 9.86 -12.37
N VAL A 264 20.30 9.58 -12.81
CA VAL A 264 19.62 8.30 -12.62
C VAL A 264 19.94 7.37 -13.80
N ARG A 265 20.23 6.09 -13.47
CA ARG A 265 20.34 4.99 -14.43
C ARG A 265 19.40 3.89 -14.05
N PHE A 266 18.60 3.44 -14.97
CA PHE A 266 17.71 2.29 -14.80
C PHE A 266 18.37 1.03 -15.37
N HIS A 267 18.31 -0.04 -14.60
CA HIS A 267 18.79 -1.38 -14.94
C HIS A 267 17.59 -2.33 -14.96
N PRO A 268 16.88 -2.43 -16.10
CA PRO A 268 15.78 -3.37 -16.25
C PRO A 268 16.27 -4.81 -16.29
N GLU A 269 15.35 -5.77 -16.14
CA GLU A 269 15.61 -7.21 -16.25
C GLU A 269 16.78 -7.68 -15.36
N THR A 270 17.00 -6.98 -14.24
CA THR A 270 18.10 -7.23 -13.32
C THR A 270 17.53 -7.68 -11.96
N GLU A 271 17.35 -8.98 -11.81
CA GLU A 271 16.87 -9.58 -10.57
C GLU A 271 18.00 -9.76 -9.57
N ILE A 272 17.87 -9.10 -8.42
CA ILE A 272 18.81 -9.27 -7.31
C ILE A 272 18.41 -10.53 -6.54
N SER A 273 19.25 -11.54 -6.58
CA SER A 273 19.03 -12.84 -5.93
C SER A 273 19.83 -13.02 -4.65
N ASN A 274 20.89 -12.23 -4.44
CA ASN A 274 21.72 -12.32 -3.25
C ASN A 274 22.41 -10.97 -2.93
N ILE A 275 22.87 -10.84 -1.69
CA ILE A 275 23.65 -9.70 -1.18
C ILE A 275 24.98 -10.24 -0.65
N ARG A 276 26.08 -9.75 -1.17
CA ARG A 276 27.42 -10.08 -0.68
C ARG A 276 27.84 -9.05 0.35
N PHE A 277 28.31 -9.52 1.50
CA PHE A 277 28.76 -8.69 2.60
C PHE A 277 30.27 -8.79 2.75
N GLY A 278 30.91 -7.67 3.09
CA GLY A 278 32.30 -7.60 3.46
C GLY A 278 32.56 -8.08 4.89
N ALA A 279 33.84 -8.19 5.22
CA ALA A 279 34.27 -8.57 6.57
C ALA A 279 33.88 -7.52 7.63
N ASP A 280 33.62 -6.29 7.22
CA ASP A 280 33.15 -5.18 8.06
C ASP A 280 31.61 -5.17 8.25
N GLY A 281 30.90 -6.13 7.64
CA GLY A 281 29.45 -6.22 7.69
C GLY A 281 28.71 -5.29 6.73
N CYS A 282 29.43 -4.47 5.97
CA CYS A 282 28.83 -3.64 4.91
C CYS A 282 28.44 -4.50 3.70
N ILE A 283 27.46 -4.03 2.93
CA ILE A 283 27.15 -4.59 1.62
C ILE A 283 28.27 -4.24 0.66
N GLU A 284 28.94 -5.25 0.11
CA GLU A 284 29.95 -5.11 -0.94
C GLU A 284 29.31 -5.09 -2.33
N ALA A 285 28.35 -5.98 -2.57
CA ALA A 285 27.74 -6.10 -3.89
C ALA A 285 26.30 -6.64 -3.84
N LEU A 286 25.50 -6.24 -4.84
CA LEU A 286 24.28 -6.89 -5.25
C LEU A 286 24.59 -7.94 -6.30
N VAL A 287 23.98 -9.13 -6.18
CA VAL A 287 24.33 -10.30 -6.97
C VAL A 287 23.08 -10.91 -7.61
N THR A 288 23.19 -11.29 -8.87
CA THR A 288 22.16 -11.98 -9.65
C THR A 288 22.21 -13.51 -9.43
N ALA A 289 21.27 -14.24 -10.01
CA ALA A 289 21.18 -15.70 -9.86
C ALA A 289 22.38 -16.46 -10.43
N ASP A 290 23.08 -15.90 -11.41
CA ASP A 290 24.33 -16.44 -12.00
C ASP A 290 25.59 -16.03 -11.23
N GLU A 291 25.42 -15.45 -10.02
CA GLU A 291 26.48 -14.96 -9.14
C GLU A 291 27.25 -13.74 -9.67
N SER A 292 26.79 -13.10 -10.73
CA SER A 292 27.38 -11.88 -11.24
C SER A 292 27.09 -10.69 -10.33
N ALA A 293 28.12 -9.91 -9.99
CA ALA A 293 27.95 -8.65 -9.28
C ALA A 293 27.44 -7.57 -10.25
N VAL A 294 26.30 -6.96 -9.96
CA VAL A 294 25.69 -5.91 -10.81
C VAL A 294 25.81 -4.52 -10.21
N ALA A 295 26.11 -4.42 -8.92
CA ALA A 295 26.45 -3.18 -8.24
C ALA A 295 27.48 -3.47 -7.14
N GLU A 296 28.57 -2.74 -7.15
CA GLU A 296 29.65 -2.85 -6.16
C GLU A 296 29.87 -1.52 -5.46
N GLY A 297 29.94 -1.56 -4.14
CA GLY A 297 30.16 -0.38 -3.31
C GLY A 297 29.02 0.62 -3.31
N GLY A 298 29.17 1.68 -2.51
CA GLY A 298 28.16 2.73 -2.34
C GLY A 298 27.14 2.41 -1.24
N THR A 299 26.02 3.10 -1.31
CA THR A 299 24.89 2.93 -0.39
C THR A 299 23.78 2.17 -1.08
N PHE A 300 23.13 1.30 -0.37
CA PHE A 300 22.07 0.43 -0.89
C PHE A 300 20.74 0.74 -0.21
N VAL A 301 19.69 0.94 -1.01
CA VAL A 301 18.32 1.20 -0.55
C VAL A 301 17.42 0.12 -1.11
N PHE A 302 16.67 -0.53 -0.24
CA PHE A 302 15.72 -1.57 -0.63
C PHE A 302 14.30 -1.00 -0.59
N ALA A 303 13.71 -0.88 -1.77
CA ALA A 303 12.37 -0.35 -2.02
C ALA A 303 11.50 -1.33 -2.81
N ALA A 304 11.91 -2.58 -2.87
CA ALA A 304 11.30 -3.60 -3.70
C ALA A 304 10.31 -4.42 -2.90
N GLY A 305 9.07 -4.05 -2.93
CA GLY A 305 7.90 -4.80 -2.51
C GLY A 305 8.15 -6.05 -1.64
N ASN A 306 7.78 -7.22 -2.14
CA ASN A 306 7.97 -8.47 -1.41
C ASN A 306 9.34 -9.11 -1.68
N MET A 307 10.37 -8.64 -0.98
CA MET A 307 11.74 -9.20 -1.04
C MET A 307 12.07 -10.16 0.11
N VAL A 308 11.08 -10.67 0.78
CA VAL A 308 11.25 -11.49 1.99
C VAL A 308 12.27 -12.62 1.78
N LYS A 309 12.19 -13.36 0.67
CA LYS A 309 13.13 -14.46 0.39
C LYS A 309 14.58 -14.02 0.23
N LEU A 310 14.82 -12.84 -0.36
CA LEU A 310 16.17 -12.27 -0.45
C LEU A 310 16.69 -11.97 0.96
N PHE A 311 15.88 -11.31 1.78
CA PHE A 311 16.26 -10.94 3.13
C PHE A 311 16.47 -12.16 4.03
N GLU A 312 15.65 -13.21 3.89
CA GLU A 312 15.84 -14.48 4.57
C GLU A 312 17.19 -15.11 4.25
N ARG A 313 17.47 -15.24 2.96
CA ARG A 313 18.73 -15.83 2.48
C ARG A 313 19.94 -15.06 3.01
N CYS A 314 19.83 -13.74 3.09
CA CYS A 314 20.88 -12.84 3.54
C CYS A 314 20.88 -12.61 5.06
N GLN A 315 20.01 -13.31 5.80
CA GLN A 315 19.85 -13.16 7.26
C GLN A 315 19.52 -11.73 7.69
N MET A 316 18.86 -10.96 6.83
CA MET A 316 18.38 -9.63 7.16
C MET A 316 17.18 -9.73 8.09
N ARG A 317 17.20 -8.96 9.20
CA ARG A 317 16.12 -9.01 10.20
C ARG A 317 14.81 -8.43 9.70
N ASP A 318 14.86 -7.46 8.81
CA ASP A 318 13.66 -6.87 8.21
C ASP A 318 12.75 -7.90 7.53
N SER A 319 13.28 -9.08 7.21
CA SER A 319 12.49 -10.20 6.70
C SER A 319 11.42 -10.71 7.69
N ILE A 320 11.69 -10.60 9.00
CA ILE A 320 10.78 -11.07 10.05
C ILE A 320 9.56 -10.17 10.16
N SER A 321 9.72 -8.89 9.83
CA SER A 321 8.70 -7.87 10.04
C SER A 321 7.74 -7.69 8.87
N MET A 322 7.84 -8.53 7.83
CA MET A 322 7.00 -8.40 6.64
C MET A 322 6.21 -9.67 6.35
N MET A 323 4.90 -9.52 6.26
CA MET A 323 3.99 -10.53 5.71
C MET A 323 3.38 -10.03 4.41
N GLY A 324 3.09 -10.94 3.48
CA GLY A 324 2.32 -10.62 2.29
C GLY A 324 0.87 -10.34 2.65
N ILE A 325 0.40 -9.12 2.39
CA ILE A 325 -1.02 -8.78 2.42
C ILE A 325 -1.54 -8.95 1.01
N CYS A 326 -2.25 -10.04 0.75
CA CYS A 326 -2.86 -10.29 -0.55
C CYS A 326 -4.06 -9.39 -0.76
N GLY A 327 -4.10 -8.73 -1.90
CA GLY A 327 -5.26 -7.98 -2.37
C GLY A 327 -5.64 -8.38 -3.78
N VAL A 328 -6.88 -8.15 -4.13
CA VAL A 328 -7.38 -8.30 -5.49
C VAL A 328 -7.71 -6.94 -6.07
N THR A 329 -7.61 -6.83 -7.39
CA THR A 329 -8.09 -5.65 -8.14
C THR A 329 -8.65 -6.09 -9.48
N GLN A 330 -9.55 -5.29 -10.02
CA GLN A 330 -10.11 -5.50 -11.35
C GLN A 330 -10.43 -4.16 -12.03
N ASN A 331 -10.51 -4.18 -13.35
CA ASN A 331 -10.82 -3.03 -14.17
C ASN A 331 -12.19 -3.23 -14.84
N ILE A 332 -13.13 -2.35 -14.55
CA ILE A 332 -14.49 -2.38 -15.08
C ILE A 332 -14.60 -1.30 -16.17
N ASP A 333 -14.64 -1.73 -17.43
CA ASP A 333 -14.76 -0.84 -18.58
C ASP A 333 -16.15 -0.96 -19.22
N PRO A 334 -17.13 -0.13 -18.82
CA PRO A 334 -18.48 -0.18 -19.39
C PRO A 334 -18.58 0.46 -20.76
N GLY A 335 -17.48 1.02 -21.30
CA GLY A 335 -17.47 1.85 -22.49
C GLY A 335 -17.99 3.27 -22.25
N LEU A 336 -17.60 4.21 -23.11
CA LEU A 336 -18.03 5.61 -22.98
C LEU A 336 -19.54 5.78 -23.16
N GLU A 337 -20.18 4.95 -23.95
CA GLU A 337 -21.62 5.01 -24.20
C GLU A 337 -22.45 4.77 -22.92
N PHE A 338 -21.97 3.95 -22.01
CA PHE A 338 -22.61 3.75 -20.70
C PHE A 338 -22.78 5.07 -19.93
N TRP A 339 -21.84 5.98 -20.11
CA TRP A 339 -21.84 7.28 -19.43
C TRP A 339 -22.60 8.37 -20.19
N LEU A 340 -23.11 8.08 -21.40
CA LEU A 340 -23.96 9.02 -22.12
C LEU A 340 -25.22 9.34 -21.32
N GLY A 341 -25.46 10.61 -21.06
CA GLY A 341 -26.59 11.07 -20.23
C GLY A 341 -26.44 10.86 -18.73
N LYS A 342 -25.30 10.31 -18.27
CA LYS A 342 -24.93 10.19 -16.87
C LYS A 342 -23.81 11.17 -16.53
N LYS A 343 -23.63 11.42 -15.24
CA LYS A 343 -22.46 12.16 -14.76
C LYS A 343 -21.26 11.21 -14.74
N ILE A 344 -20.16 11.61 -15.36
CA ILE A 344 -18.94 10.81 -15.39
C ILE A 344 -18.22 10.99 -14.04
N PRO A 345 -17.95 9.92 -13.28
CA PRO A 345 -17.19 10.02 -12.04
C PRO A 345 -15.75 10.46 -12.34
N ARG A 346 -15.27 11.45 -11.63
CA ARG A 346 -13.90 11.99 -11.76
C ARG A 346 -13.10 11.92 -10.46
N ARG A 347 -13.73 11.53 -9.37
CA ARG A 347 -13.14 11.49 -8.04
C ARG A 347 -13.15 10.07 -7.48
N PRO A 348 -12.17 9.73 -6.63
CA PRO A 348 -12.12 8.41 -6.02
C PRO A 348 -13.24 8.23 -5.00
N ILE A 349 -13.71 6.99 -4.93
CA ILE A 349 -14.74 6.55 -3.98
C ILE A 349 -14.18 5.39 -3.18
N LYS A 350 -14.56 5.31 -1.91
CA LYS A 350 -14.29 4.16 -1.04
C LYS A 350 -15.60 3.66 -0.46
N SER A 351 -15.82 2.36 -0.49
CA SER A 351 -16.90 1.75 0.27
C SER A 351 -16.33 0.99 1.48
N VAL A 352 -17.04 1.04 2.58
CA VAL A 352 -16.75 0.29 3.79
C VAL A 352 -18.00 -0.48 4.15
N THR A 353 -17.96 -1.80 3.98
CA THR A 353 -19.13 -2.66 4.15
C THR A 353 -18.92 -3.65 5.28
N ALA A 354 -19.98 -3.91 6.05
CA ALA A 354 -20.01 -4.90 7.11
C ALA A 354 -20.64 -6.22 6.63
N GLY A 355 -20.33 -7.29 7.32
CA GLY A 355 -20.99 -8.59 7.15
C GLY A 355 -20.46 -9.45 6.01
N TYR A 356 -19.52 -8.97 5.22
CA TYR A 356 -18.82 -9.81 4.26
C TYR A 356 -17.78 -10.66 5.00
N LEU A 357 -17.86 -11.98 4.89
CA LEU A 357 -17.08 -12.91 5.72
C LEU A 357 -17.19 -12.61 7.24
N GLY A 358 -18.24 -11.89 7.67
CA GLY A 358 -18.45 -11.47 9.06
C GLY A 358 -17.60 -10.28 9.53
N GLY A 359 -16.77 -9.70 8.67
CA GLY A 359 -15.88 -8.57 8.99
C GLY A 359 -16.20 -7.29 8.23
N ILE A 360 -15.37 -6.29 8.40
CA ILE A 360 -15.42 -5.05 7.63
C ILE A 360 -14.54 -5.19 6.40
N THR A 361 -15.11 -4.88 5.24
CA THR A 361 -14.39 -4.88 3.97
C THR A 361 -14.36 -3.49 3.37
N LYS A 362 -13.20 -3.12 2.85
CA LYS A 362 -12.98 -1.83 2.21
C LYS A 362 -12.79 -2.07 0.72
N CYS A 363 -13.52 -1.34 -0.10
CA CYS A 363 -13.37 -1.35 -1.55
C CYS A 363 -12.97 0.06 -2.01
N VAL A 364 -11.84 0.17 -2.68
CA VAL A 364 -11.35 1.42 -3.27
C VAL A 364 -11.71 1.44 -4.75
N ILE A 365 -12.27 2.53 -5.21
CA ILE A 365 -12.75 2.70 -6.58
C ILE A 365 -12.12 3.96 -7.15
N THR A 366 -11.35 3.80 -8.21
CA THR A 366 -10.63 4.89 -8.86
C THR A 366 -11.04 4.97 -10.33
N PRO A 367 -11.60 6.09 -10.78
CA PRO A 367 -11.82 6.31 -12.21
C PRO A 367 -10.50 6.58 -12.93
N ASP A 368 -10.18 5.75 -13.91
CA ASP A 368 -8.98 5.87 -14.73
C ASP A 368 -9.35 6.36 -16.14
N PHE A 369 -8.90 7.56 -16.47
CA PHE A 369 -9.10 8.17 -17.78
C PHE A 369 -7.88 8.01 -18.67
N PHE A 370 -8.13 7.69 -19.93
CA PHE A 370 -7.14 7.71 -20.99
C PHE A 370 -7.57 8.75 -22.02
N TYR A 371 -6.67 9.68 -22.30
CA TYR A 371 -6.95 10.78 -23.22
C TYR A 371 -6.33 10.52 -24.60
N GLU A 372 -6.93 11.09 -25.63
CA GLU A 372 -6.28 11.17 -26.93
C GLU A 372 -5.00 11.99 -26.84
N GLN A 373 -3.95 11.53 -27.52
CA GLN A 373 -2.65 12.20 -27.51
C GLN A 373 -2.22 12.57 -28.94
N HIS A 374 -1.45 13.63 -29.04
CA HIS A 374 -0.66 13.96 -30.22
C HIS A 374 0.59 13.05 -30.29
N GLU A 375 1.29 13.07 -31.41
CA GLU A 375 2.54 12.30 -31.58
C GLU A 375 3.63 12.68 -30.57
N ASP A 376 3.62 13.92 -30.09
CA ASP A 376 4.56 14.39 -29.05
C ASP A 376 4.14 14.03 -27.62
N GLY A 377 3.07 13.26 -27.46
CA GLY A 377 2.53 12.82 -26.17
C GLY A 377 1.68 13.85 -25.43
N SER A 378 1.49 15.05 -25.98
CA SER A 378 0.57 16.04 -25.40
C SER A 378 -0.88 15.61 -25.59
N ILE A 379 -1.74 16.02 -24.64
CA ILE A 379 -3.15 15.64 -24.65
C ILE A 379 -3.91 16.49 -25.66
N LYS A 380 -4.69 15.85 -26.52
CA LYS A 380 -5.61 16.53 -27.43
C LYS A 380 -6.77 17.14 -26.67
N ARG A 381 -7.18 18.33 -27.11
CA ARG A 381 -8.29 19.07 -26.51
C ARG A 381 -9.38 19.34 -27.55
N GLY A 382 -10.62 19.31 -27.08
CA GLY A 382 -11.79 19.70 -27.90
C GLY A 382 -11.83 21.19 -28.18
N SER A 383 -12.83 21.61 -28.92
CA SER A 383 -13.08 23.02 -29.24
C SER A 383 -13.44 23.89 -28.01
N ASP A 384 -13.85 23.25 -26.93
CA ASP A 384 -14.14 23.84 -25.62
C ASP A 384 -12.91 23.94 -24.73
N GLY A 385 -11.76 23.41 -25.17
CA GLY A 385 -10.50 23.34 -24.42
C GLY A 385 -10.37 22.12 -23.50
N GLU A 386 -11.42 21.30 -23.35
CA GLU A 386 -11.41 20.12 -22.49
C GLU A 386 -10.62 18.96 -23.14
N PRO A 387 -9.94 18.13 -22.32
CA PRO A 387 -9.26 16.93 -22.81
C PRO A 387 -10.22 15.95 -23.46
N ILE A 388 -9.83 15.41 -24.62
CA ILE A 388 -10.64 14.40 -25.32
C ILE A 388 -10.41 13.04 -24.67
N VAL A 389 -11.43 12.49 -24.00
CA VAL A 389 -11.39 11.17 -23.40
C VAL A 389 -11.45 10.10 -24.48
N LYS A 390 -10.43 9.25 -24.54
CA LYS A 390 -10.36 8.09 -25.45
C LYS A 390 -11.06 6.87 -24.87
N SER A 391 -10.81 6.59 -23.59
CA SER A 391 -11.42 5.50 -22.83
C SER A 391 -11.38 5.80 -21.34
N MET A 392 -12.22 5.12 -20.60
CA MET A 392 -12.30 5.21 -19.16
C MET A 392 -12.72 3.86 -18.58
N TYR A 393 -12.10 3.46 -17.48
CA TYR A 393 -12.57 2.33 -16.69
C TYR A 393 -12.51 2.64 -15.20
N MET A 394 -13.23 1.86 -14.42
CA MET A 394 -13.16 1.88 -12.97
C MET A 394 -12.17 0.83 -12.49
N ARG A 395 -11.12 1.25 -11.83
CA ARG A 395 -10.25 0.34 -11.08
C ARG A 395 -10.86 0.11 -9.72
N VAL A 396 -11.12 -1.15 -9.41
CA VAL A 396 -11.75 -1.57 -8.17
C VAL A 396 -10.82 -2.51 -7.44
N GLY A 397 -10.65 -2.33 -6.14
CA GLY A 397 -9.79 -3.20 -5.33
C GLY A 397 -9.90 -2.90 -3.84
N GLY A 398 -9.22 -3.68 -3.01
CA GLY A 398 -9.14 -3.39 -1.58
C GLY A 398 -9.59 -4.50 -0.65
N GLN A 399 -9.87 -5.69 -1.17
CA GLN A 399 -10.05 -6.87 -0.35
C GLN A 399 -8.68 -7.43 0.02
N PHE A 400 -8.46 -7.78 1.30
CA PHE A 400 -7.16 -8.21 1.77
C PHE A 400 -7.22 -9.54 2.50
N GLY A 401 -6.18 -10.37 2.31
CA GLY A 401 -5.93 -11.60 3.03
C GLY A 401 -4.48 -11.69 3.45
N PHE A 402 -4.23 -12.24 4.64
CA PHE A 402 -2.87 -12.50 5.09
C PHE A 402 -2.38 -13.84 4.52
N ARG A 403 -1.14 -13.84 4.02
CA ARG A 403 -0.46 -15.05 3.55
C ARG A 403 0.94 -15.12 4.12
N ASP A 404 1.31 -16.32 4.54
CA ASP A 404 2.69 -16.63 4.82
C ASP A 404 3.52 -16.60 3.53
N TYR A 405 4.82 -16.47 3.66
CA TYR A 405 5.74 -16.24 2.56
C TYR A 405 5.63 -17.26 1.43
N GLY A 406 5.82 -16.83 0.19
CA GLY A 406 5.91 -17.69 -0.97
C GLY A 406 5.03 -17.29 -2.16
N LEU A 407 4.43 -16.12 -2.12
CA LEU A 407 3.58 -15.60 -3.20
C LEU A 407 4.42 -15.08 -4.38
N GLU A 408 5.15 -15.97 -5.04
CA GLU A 408 5.98 -15.63 -6.21
C GLU A 408 5.18 -15.50 -7.50
N SER A 409 3.98 -16.07 -7.54
CA SER A 409 3.16 -16.20 -8.73
C SER A 409 1.91 -15.34 -8.68
N LEU A 410 2.04 -14.08 -8.29
CA LEU A 410 0.93 -13.14 -8.34
C LEU A 410 0.97 -12.36 -9.66
N GLY A 411 -0.19 -12.07 -10.20
CA GLY A 411 -0.35 -11.43 -11.47
C GLY A 411 -1.79 -11.45 -11.94
N PHE A 412 -2.00 -11.40 -13.25
CA PHE A 412 -3.32 -11.56 -13.84
C PHE A 412 -3.85 -12.98 -13.63
N LEU A 413 -5.05 -13.11 -13.10
CA LEU A 413 -5.68 -14.41 -12.86
C LEU A 413 -5.90 -15.21 -14.16
N SER A 414 -5.98 -14.51 -15.30
CA SER A 414 -6.03 -15.16 -16.62
C SER A 414 -4.73 -15.86 -17.02
N GLU A 415 -3.59 -15.44 -16.46
CA GLU A 415 -2.24 -15.90 -16.79
C GLU A 415 -1.66 -16.84 -15.73
N ILE A 416 -2.14 -16.75 -14.49
CA ILE A 416 -1.73 -17.63 -13.41
C ILE A 416 -2.27 -19.03 -13.68
N GLY A 417 -1.42 -20.04 -13.56
CA GLY A 417 -1.80 -21.44 -13.67
C GLY A 417 -2.68 -21.90 -12.51
N GLU A 418 -2.35 -23.03 -11.89
CA GLU A 418 -3.08 -23.49 -10.71
C GLU A 418 -2.75 -22.61 -9.49
N LEU A 419 -3.77 -21.94 -8.95
CA LEU A 419 -3.69 -21.30 -7.64
C LEU A 419 -3.89 -22.33 -6.53
N ASP A 420 -3.30 -22.07 -5.37
CA ASP A 420 -3.72 -22.72 -4.14
C ASP A 420 -5.26 -22.58 -3.99
N PRO A 421 -6.00 -23.68 -3.72
CA PRO A 421 -7.47 -23.66 -3.70
C PRO A 421 -8.07 -22.62 -2.74
N ASP A 422 -7.41 -22.36 -1.60
CA ASP A 422 -7.87 -21.37 -0.62
C ASP A 422 -7.66 -19.96 -1.16
N LEU A 423 -6.56 -19.71 -1.86
CA LEU A 423 -6.26 -18.43 -2.50
C LEU A 423 -7.21 -18.15 -3.67
N GLU A 424 -7.52 -19.18 -4.46
CA GLU A 424 -8.50 -19.09 -5.54
C GLU A 424 -9.90 -18.78 -5.01
N ALA A 425 -10.32 -19.45 -3.94
CA ALA A 425 -11.60 -19.20 -3.30
C ALA A 425 -11.68 -17.78 -2.75
N PHE A 426 -10.64 -17.31 -2.05
CA PHE A 426 -10.54 -15.94 -1.56
C PHE A 426 -10.63 -14.93 -2.71
N ALA A 427 -9.83 -15.10 -3.75
CA ALA A 427 -9.80 -14.17 -4.88
C ALA A 427 -11.17 -14.09 -5.57
N ARG A 428 -11.81 -15.22 -5.83
CA ARG A 428 -13.13 -15.30 -6.46
C ARG A 428 -14.18 -14.54 -5.66
N GLU A 429 -14.23 -14.75 -4.36
CA GLU A 429 -15.23 -14.12 -3.50
C GLU A 429 -14.98 -12.63 -3.32
N ALA A 430 -13.72 -12.23 -3.14
CA ALA A 430 -13.35 -10.83 -3.03
C ALA A 430 -13.69 -10.06 -4.31
N LEU A 431 -13.38 -10.62 -5.48
CA LEU A 431 -13.68 -10.03 -6.79
C LEU A 431 -15.20 -9.94 -7.04
N GLN A 432 -15.95 -10.98 -6.66
CA GLN A 432 -17.41 -10.95 -6.74
C GLN A 432 -17.99 -9.84 -5.87
N ARG A 433 -17.46 -9.64 -4.65
CA ARG A 433 -17.92 -8.56 -3.77
C ARG A 433 -17.61 -7.17 -4.33
N GLU A 434 -16.49 -7.00 -5.00
CA GLU A 434 -16.15 -5.75 -5.68
C GLU A 434 -17.15 -5.44 -6.81
N LEU A 435 -17.56 -6.46 -7.59
CA LEU A 435 -18.59 -6.30 -8.63
C LEU A 435 -19.96 -5.92 -8.03
N GLU A 436 -20.33 -6.50 -6.90
CA GLU A 436 -21.58 -6.14 -6.19
C GLU A 436 -21.54 -4.68 -5.73
N VAL A 437 -20.45 -4.23 -5.14
CA VAL A 437 -20.30 -2.84 -4.68
C VAL A 437 -20.40 -1.85 -5.83
N ILE A 438 -19.72 -2.12 -6.95
CA ILE A 438 -19.77 -1.20 -8.09
C ILE A 438 -21.13 -1.19 -8.77
N GLU A 439 -21.84 -2.31 -8.76
CA GLU A 439 -23.22 -2.41 -9.25
C GLU A 439 -24.21 -1.67 -8.35
N GLU A 440 -23.99 -1.62 -7.03
CA GLU A 440 -24.78 -0.80 -6.10
C GLU A 440 -24.58 0.71 -6.38
N LEU A 441 -23.36 1.12 -6.74
CA LEU A 441 -23.03 2.53 -7.03
C LEU A 441 -23.51 2.97 -8.43
N TRP A 442 -23.35 2.11 -9.44
CA TRP A 442 -23.73 2.39 -10.83
C TRP A 442 -24.49 1.21 -11.44
N PRO A 443 -25.81 1.11 -11.21
CA PRO A 443 -26.59 0.00 -11.69
C PRO A 443 -26.45 -0.25 -13.21
N GLY A 444 -26.19 -1.49 -13.60
CA GLY A 444 -25.99 -1.94 -14.96
C GLY A 444 -24.55 -1.78 -15.48
N ILE A 445 -23.61 -1.31 -14.66
CA ILE A 445 -22.20 -1.12 -15.09
C ILE A 445 -21.51 -2.43 -15.42
N VAL A 446 -21.77 -3.50 -14.68
CA VAL A 446 -21.14 -4.81 -14.88
C VAL A 446 -21.58 -5.44 -16.19
N ASP A 447 -22.89 -5.38 -16.50
CA ASP A 447 -23.42 -5.90 -17.74
C ASP A 447 -22.96 -5.07 -18.95
N ALA A 448 -22.89 -3.74 -18.80
CA ALA A 448 -22.32 -2.87 -19.82
C ALA A 448 -20.85 -3.19 -20.10
N ALA A 449 -20.05 -3.44 -19.05
CA ALA A 449 -18.65 -3.81 -19.21
C ALA A 449 -18.47 -5.16 -19.91
N ARG A 450 -19.30 -6.14 -19.61
CA ARG A 450 -19.32 -7.43 -20.32
C ARG A 450 -19.66 -7.26 -21.81
N ALA A 451 -20.68 -6.44 -22.11
CA ALA A 451 -21.08 -6.15 -23.48
C ALA A 451 -19.96 -5.42 -24.26
N ASN A 452 -19.40 -4.37 -23.67
CA ASN A 452 -18.30 -3.61 -24.25
C ASN A 452 -17.05 -4.48 -24.53
N TYR A 453 -16.69 -5.38 -23.61
CA TYR A 453 -15.59 -6.31 -23.82
C TYR A 453 -15.85 -7.24 -25.02
N ARG A 454 -17.05 -7.82 -25.10
CA ARG A 454 -17.43 -8.72 -26.20
C ARG A 454 -17.39 -8.01 -27.55
N GLU A 455 -17.88 -6.77 -27.61
CA GLU A 455 -17.83 -5.95 -28.83
C GLU A 455 -16.39 -5.63 -29.24
N LYS A 456 -15.56 -5.12 -28.31
CA LYS A 456 -14.16 -4.77 -28.58
C LYS A 456 -13.32 -5.94 -29.09
N HIS A 457 -13.61 -7.16 -28.63
CA HIS A 457 -12.87 -8.36 -28.98
C HIS A 457 -13.57 -9.24 -30.01
N GLU A 458 -14.66 -8.74 -30.64
CA GLU A 458 -15.43 -9.43 -31.67
C GLU A 458 -15.87 -10.85 -31.27
N ILE A 459 -16.28 -11.01 -29.99
CA ILE A 459 -16.60 -12.32 -29.41
C ILE A 459 -18.02 -12.73 -29.86
N PRO A 460 -18.19 -13.87 -30.55
CA PRO A 460 -19.49 -14.35 -30.96
C PRO A 460 -20.44 -14.60 -29.78
N ASP A 461 -21.74 -14.42 -30.06
CA ASP A 461 -22.78 -14.78 -29.12
C ASP A 461 -22.67 -16.24 -28.68
N GLY A 462 -22.85 -16.49 -27.37
CA GLY A 462 -22.79 -17.83 -26.78
C GLY A 462 -21.37 -18.36 -26.52
N LYS A 463 -20.31 -17.67 -26.94
CA LYS A 463 -18.95 -18.03 -26.52
C LYS A 463 -18.75 -17.57 -25.07
N GLU A 464 -18.40 -18.51 -24.21
CA GLU A 464 -18.05 -18.23 -22.81
C GLU A 464 -16.71 -17.48 -22.71
N VAL A 465 -16.67 -16.44 -21.88
CA VAL A 465 -15.44 -15.68 -21.54
C VAL A 465 -15.38 -15.55 -20.03
N ARG A 466 -14.23 -15.79 -19.48
CA ARG A 466 -14.04 -15.71 -18.02
C ARG A 466 -14.01 -14.27 -17.54
N ASP A 467 -14.61 -13.99 -16.40
CA ASP A 467 -14.55 -12.67 -15.75
C ASP A 467 -13.09 -12.22 -15.51
N ALA A 468 -12.18 -13.16 -15.24
CA ALA A 468 -10.75 -12.88 -15.10
C ALA A 468 -10.11 -12.20 -16.32
N GLU A 469 -10.59 -12.54 -17.53
CA GLU A 469 -10.15 -11.92 -18.78
C GLU A 469 -10.88 -10.58 -19.01
N MET A 470 -12.22 -10.59 -18.86
CA MET A 470 -13.06 -9.42 -19.14
C MET A 470 -12.71 -8.23 -18.24
N PHE A 471 -12.43 -8.47 -16.98
CA PHE A 471 -12.18 -7.44 -15.98
C PHE A 471 -10.71 -7.31 -15.63
N GLN A 472 -9.80 -7.96 -16.36
CA GLN A 472 -8.36 -7.93 -16.10
C GLN A 472 -8.05 -8.15 -14.61
N GLN A 473 -8.64 -9.20 -14.04
CA GLN A 473 -8.54 -9.48 -12.61
C GLN A 473 -7.10 -9.80 -12.21
N TRP A 474 -6.64 -9.14 -11.17
CA TRP A 474 -5.27 -9.19 -10.68
C TRP A 474 -5.22 -9.57 -9.21
N LEU A 475 -4.31 -10.48 -8.87
CA LEU A 475 -3.99 -10.83 -7.50
C LEU A 475 -2.61 -10.29 -7.13
N GLN A 476 -2.48 -9.63 -5.98
CA GLN A 476 -1.24 -8.99 -5.55
C GLN A 476 -0.93 -9.27 -4.09
N ALA A 477 0.36 -9.25 -3.72
CA ALA A 477 0.81 -9.25 -2.34
C ALA A 477 1.61 -7.98 -2.04
N ARG A 478 1.32 -7.35 -0.92
CA ARG A 478 1.99 -6.14 -0.43
C ARG A 478 2.74 -6.47 0.85
N PRO A 479 3.99 -6.01 1.04
CA PRO A 479 4.69 -6.19 2.29
C PRO A 479 4.07 -5.29 3.36
N GLY A 480 3.62 -5.89 4.45
CA GLY A 480 3.06 -5.17 5.60
C GLY A 480 3.86 -5.42 6.85
N SER A 481 4.17 -4.37 7.61
CA SER A 481 4.69 -4.48 8.97
C SER A 481 3.58 -4.84 9.95
N PRO A 482 3.90 -5.48 11.08
CA PRO A 482 2.89 -5.88 12.05
C PRO A 482 2.12 -4.71 12.69
N ASP A 483 2.75 -3.56 12.81
CA ASP A 483 2.19 -2.35 13.42
C ASP A 483 1.71 -1.32 12.40
N HIS A 484 1.65 -1.70 11.13
CA HIS A 484 1.27 -0.85 9.99
C HIS A 484 2.14 0.40 9.77
N CYS A 485 3.23 0.55 10.52
CA CYS A 485 4.17 1.64 10.33
C CYS A 485 5.22 1.28 9.28
N ALA A 486 5.76 2.28 8.58
CA ALA A 486 6.86 2.06 7.65
C ALA A 486 8.07 1.39 8.30
N MET A 487 8.89 0.78 7.47
CA MET A 487 10.27 0.46 7.78
C MET A 487 11.17 1.36 6.95
N VAL A 488 11.57 2.49 7.54
CA VAL A 488 12.40 3.52 6.91
C VAL A 488 13.62 3.74 7.78
N GLY A 489 14.77 3.28 7.32
CA GLY A 489 16.00 3.44 8.09
C GLY A 489 17.07 2.41 7.79
N GLN A 490 18.07 2.38 8.66
CA GLN A 490 19.20 1.47 8.56
C GLN A 490 18.78 0.03 8.84
N MET A 491 19.25 -0.89 8.02
CA MET A 491 18.96 -2.32 8.11
C MET A 491 19.91 -3.04 9.08
N ASP A 492 19.45 -4.18 9.61
CA ASP A 492 20.21 -5.07 10.49
C ASP A 492 20.36 -6.46 9.88
N ARG A 493 21.46 -7.13 10.27
CA ARG A 493 21.67 -8.57 10.05
C ARG A 493 21.70 -9.32 11.37
N ASN A 494 21.20 -10.55 11.34
CA ASN A 494 21.40 -11.50 12.43
C ASN A 494 22.54 -12.44 12.04
N VAL A 495 23.68 -12.30 12.71
CA VAL A 495 24.83 -13.18 12.52
C VAL A 495 25.07 -13.91 13.84
N ASP A 496 24.81 -15.22 13.86
CA ASP A 496 24.98 -16.10 15.03
C ASP A 496 24.24 -15.63 16.30
N GLY A 497 23.16 -14.88 16.13
CA GLY A 497 22.36 -14.32 17.24
C GLY A 497 22.71 -12.88 17.61
N ASP A 498 23.79 -12.34 17.07
CA ASP A 498 24.14 -10.94 17.24
C ASP A 498 23.49 -10.06 16.16
N HIS A 499 23.05 -8.88 16.57
CA HIS A 499 22.43 -7.90 15.68
C HIS A 499 23.45 -6.88 15.22
N LEU A 500 23.81 -6.98 13.96
CA LEU A 500 24.79 -6.11 13.34
C LEU A 500 24.10 -5.14 12.37
N ALA A 501 24.22 -3.84 12.65
CA ALA A 501 23.75 -2.80 11.74
C ALA A 501 24.52 -2.86 10.42
N VAL A 502 23.80 -2.81 9.30
CA VAL A 502 24.40 -2.74 7.94
C VAL A 502 24.64 -1.28 7.63
N ALA A 503 25.86 -0.79 7.82
CA ALA A 503 26.19 0.63 7.79
C ALA A 503 25.80 1.35 6.48
N ASN A 504 25.82 0.65 5.35
CA ASN A 504 25.46 1.18 4.02
C ASN A 504 24.17 0.57 3.45
N GLY A 505 23.39 -0.17 4.27
CA GLY A 505 22.12 -0.79 3.89
C GLY A 505 20.92 -0.10 4.52
N TRP A 506 19.94 0.27 3.71
CA TRP A 506 18.77 1.06 4.10
C TRP A 506 17.49 0.46 3.52
N SER A 507 16.37 0.62 4.21
CA SER A 507 15.05 0.19 3.75
C SER A 507 14.06 1.36 3.63
N VAL A 508 13.16 1.24 2.65
CA VAL A 508 11.92 2.04 2.52
C VAL A 508 10.82 1.09 2.10
N MET A 509 10.12 0.50 3.06
CA MET A 509 9.13 -0.55 2.79
C MET A 509 8.14 -0.74 3.95
N GLY A 510 7.31 -1.76 3.90
CA GLY A 510 6.49 -2.22 5.01
C GLY A 510 5.15 -1.51 5.19
N ARG A 511 4.79 -0.57 4.32
CA ARG A 511 3.53 0.21 4.41
C ARG A 511 2.27 -0.55 3.98
N GLY A 512 2.36 -1.81 3.55
CA GLY A 512 1.20 -2.52 3.02
C GLY A 512 0.50 -1.76 1.90
N SER A 513 -0.73 -1.29 2.11
CA SER A 513 -1.48 -0.50 1.14
C SER A 513 -1.03 0.97 1.04
N GLY A 514 -0.42 1.52 2.08
CA GLY A 514 -0.06 2.94 2.18
C GLY A 514 1.24 3.36 1.46
N GLY A 515 1.96 2.43 0.82
CA GLY A 515 3.29 2.73 0.24
C GLY A 515 3.31 3.89 -0.75
N VAL A 516 2.27 4.05 -1.54
CA VAL A 516 2.13 5.18 -2.47
C VAL A 516 1.83 6.48 -1.72
N SER A 517 0.92 6.44 -0.77
CA SER A 517 0.49 7.63 -0.02
C SER A 517 1.64 8.27 0.75
N PHE A 518 2.50 7.46 1.36
CA PHE A 518 3.50 7.92 2.33
C PHE A 518 4.91 8.13 1.77
N VAL A 519 5.20 7.70 0.55
CA VAL A 519 6.58 7.64 0.00
C VAL A 519 7.31 8.99 0.05
N GLN A 520 6.61 10.11 -0.09
CA GLN A 520 7.25 11.42 -0.09
C GLN A 520 7.82 11.76 1.31
N ALA A 521 7.07 11.51 2.37
CA ALA A 521 7.53 11.69 3.74
C ALA A 521 8.56 10.62 4.16
N ASP A 522 8.36 9.38 3.73
CA ASP A 522 9.31 8.28 3.99
C ASP A 522 10.69 8.58 3.39
N ALA A 523 10.75 9.15 2.18
CA ALA A 523 12.01 9.57 1.57
C ALA A 523 12.68 10.75 2.29
N GLU A 524 11.90 11.67 2.88
CA GLU A 524 12.46 12.72 3.76
C GLU A 524 13.09 12.13 5.03
N MET A 525 12.45 11.16 5.65
CA MET A 525 13.00 10.46 6.82
C MET A 525 14.27 9.68 6.46
N LEU A 526 14.27 8.97 5.34
CA LEU A 526 15.45 8.27 4.84
C LEU A 526 16.61 9.23 4.60
N PHE A 527 16.36 10.35 3.93
CA PHE A 527 17.38 11.37 3.67
C PHE A 527 18.03 11.89 4.97
N GLN A 528 17.22 12.22 5.97
CA GLN A 528 17.72 12.71 7.24
C GLN A 528 18.63 11.70 7.95
N GLN A 529 18.29 10.42 7.91
CA GLN A 529 19.13 9.37 8.49
C GLN A 529 20.37 9.10 7.63
N MET A 530 20.18 8.78 6.37
CA MET A 530 21.23 8.31 5.46
C MET A 530 22.26 9.40 5.10
N VAL A 531 21.79 10.64 4.88
CA VAL A 531 22.61 11.75 4.38
C VAL A 531 23.02 12.69 5.50
N LEU A 532 22.08 13.09 6.36
CA LEU A 532 22.38 14.01 7.46
C LEU A 532 22.90 13.28 8.71
N GLY A 533 22.83 11.95 8.72
CA GLY A 533 23.32 11.09 9.81
C GLY A 533 22.56 11.26 11.11
N LYS A 534 21.30 11.65 11.03
CA LYS A 534 20.43 11.71 12.20
C LYS A 534 20.02 10.31 12.65
N LYS A 535 19.86 10.15 13.94
CA LYS A 535 19.24 8.96 14.52
C LYS A 535 17.72 9.03 14.43
N PRO A 536 16.98 7.91 14.54
CA PRO A 536 15.53 7.91 14.50
C PRO A 536 14.86 8.92 15.43
N GLU A 537 15.35 9.05 16.67
CA GLU A 537 14.84 10.00 17.66
C GLU A 537 15.17 11.48 17.36
N GLU A 538 16.07 11.74 16.42
CA GLU A 538 16.50 13.09 16.00
C GLU A 538 15.79 13.54 14.70
N LEU A 539 14.93 12.70 14.11
CA LEU A 539 14.25 13.05 12.87
C LEU A 539 13.25 14.19 13.11
N VAL A 540 13.28 15.14 12.19
CA VAL A 540 12.33 16.24 12.17
C VAL A 540 11.38 16.01 11.00
N VAL A 541 10.21 15.46 11.29
CA VAL A 541 9.08 15.41 10.38
C VAL A 541 8.07 16.42 10.86
N VAL A 542 7.61 17.29 9.97
CA VAL A 542 6.60 18.32 10.31
C VAL A 542 5.26 17.91 9.70
N ASN A 543 4.19 18.21 10.42
CA ASN A 543 2.83 18.03 9.91
C ASN A 543 2.46 19.17 8.93
N ALA A 544 1.23 19.14 8.44
CA ALA A 544 0.71 20.14 7.52
C ALA A 544 0.74 21.57 8.05
N SER A 545 0.62 21.78 9.36
CA SER A 545 0.71 23.10 10.01
C SER A 545 2.13 23.54 10.34
N GLY A 546 3.15 22.70 10.06
CA GLY A 546 4.56 22.98 10.35
C GLY A 546 5.01 22.59 11.76
N GLU A 547 4.18 21.88 12.52
CA GLU A 547 4.53 21.37 13.85
C GLU A 547 5.30 20.05 13.76
N ILE A 548 6.22 19.81 14.69
CA ILE A 548 7.04 18.60 14.72
C ILE A 548 6.18 17.41 15.17
N ILE A 549 6.22 16.35 14.38
CA ILE A 549 5.61 15.05 14.71
C ILE A 549 6.60 14.27 15.56
N HIS A 550 6.37 14.26 16.87
CA HIS A 550 7.24 13.53 17.79
C HIS A 550 7.12 12.00 17.64
N GLY A 551 8.24 11.30 17.70
CA GLY A 551 8.31 9.83 17.58
C GLY A 551 8.09 9.31 16.15
N ALA A 552 8.03 10.16 15.13
CA ALA A 552 7.86 9.73 13.74
C ALA A 552 8.99 8.81 13.26
N GLY A 553 10.23 9.16 13.57
CA GLY A 553 11.39 8.36 13.18
C GLY A 553 11.49 7.04 13.93
N GLU A 554 11.21 7.04 15.22
CA GLU A 554 11.21 5.83 16.05
C GLU A 554 10.12 4.84 15.61
N SER A 555 8.95 5.34 15.26
CA SER A 555 7.86 4.51 14.71
C SER A 555 8.17 3.95 13.32
N ALA A 556 9.10 4.53 12.58
CA ALA A 556 9.53 4.06 11.26
C ALA A 556 10.84 3.25 11.29
N ASP A 557 11.58 3.22 12.39
CA ASP A 557 12.87 2.50 12.48
C ASP A 557 12.66 0.99 12.27
N PRO A 558 13.29 0.38 11.25
CA PRO A 558 13.21 -1.07 11.05
C PRO A 558 13.64 -1.87 12.28
N ARG A 559 14.56 -1.32 13.09
CA ARG A 559 15.11 -1.96 14.29
C ARG A 559 14.16 -1.96 15.48
N ARG A 560 13.02 -1.24 15.43
CA ARG A 560 12.02 -1.24 16.52
C ARG A 560 11.51 -2.64 16.90
N PHE A 561 11.58 -3.59 15.96
CA PHE A 561 11.25 -4.99 16.20
C PHE A 561 12.44 -5.82 16.71
N THR A 562 13.61 -5.22 16.90
CA THR A 562 14.88 -5.92 17.08
C THR A 562 15.62 -5.57 18.36
N ASP A 563 15.14 -4.60 19.13
CA ASP A 563 15.84 -3.96 20.26
C ASP A 563 16.17 -4.85 21.46
N GLY A 564 16.19 -6.15 21.33
CA GLY A 564 16.61 -7.04 22.42
C GLY A 564 15.74 -6.99 23.68
N LYS A 565 14.75 -6.10 23.72
CA LYS A 565 13.74 -6.06 24.77
C LYS A 565 12.75 -7.20 24.59
N GLY A 566 13.33 -8.39 24.37
CA GLY A 566 12.64 -9.65 24.14
C GLY A 566 11.29 -9.41 23.49
N LEU A 567 11.13 -9.79 22.25
CA LEU A 567 9.90 -9.63 21.53
C LEU A 567 8.71 -9.84 22.45
N PHE A 568 8.01 -8.74 22.77
CA PHE A 568 6.66 -8.77 23.29
C PHE A 568 6.43 -9.44 24.64
N ALA A 569 6.77 -8.75 25.72
CA ALA A 569 5.94 -8.87 26.92
C ALA A 569 4.78 -7.88 26.72
N TYR A 570 3.59 -8.32 26.37
CA TYR A 570 2.41 -7.49 26.50
C TYR A 570 1.59 -7.95 27.70
N GLN A 571 0.89 -7.02 28.32
CA GLN A 571 -0.17 -7.36 29.25
C GLN A 571 -1.46 -7.54 28.47
N ASP A 572 -2.12 -8.68 28.63
CA ASP A 572 -3.47 -8.82 28.11
C ASP A 572 -4.42 -7.84 28.86
N ARG A 573 -5.61 -7.61 28.32
CA ARG A 573 -6.64 -6.74 28.96
C ARG A 573 -7.01 -7.18 30.40
N LYS A 574 -6.54 -8.32 30.86
CA LYS A 574 -6.71 -8.82 32.23
C LYS A 574 -5.48 -8.57 33.11
N GLY A 575 -4.46 -7.90 32.59
CA GLY A 575 -3.23 -7.63 33.32
C GLY A 575 -2.25 -8.79 33.40
N ASN A 576 -2.47 -9.89 32.66
CA ASN A 576 -1.52 -10.99 32.60
C ASN A 576 -0.37 -10.63 31.65
N GLN A 577 0.86 -10.80 32.11
CA GLN A 577 2.01 -10.67 31.21
C GLN A 577 2.06 -11.89 30.28
N VAL A 578 1.97 -11.62 29.00
CA VAL A 578 2.18 -12.62 27.94
C VAL A 578 3.55 -12.37 27.35
N ALA A 579 4.55 -13.11 27.83
CA ALA A 579 5.90 -13.06 27.30
C ALA A 579 5.98 -13.93 26.05
N ILE A 580 6.34 -13.33 24.92
CA ILE A 580 6.66 -14.06 23.69
C ILE A 580 8.15 -13.92 23.48
N ALA A 581 8.88 -15.01 23.68
CA ALA A 581 10.32 -15.06 23.41
C ALA A 581 10.60 -14.85 21.91
N GLY A 582 11.65 -14.16 21.60
CA GLY A 582 12.03 -13.54 20.33
C GLY A 582 12.05 -14.38 19.07
N SER A 583 11.84 -15.68 19.11
CA SER A 583 11.67 -16.54 17.94
C SER A 583 11.09 -17.88 18.34
N ILE A 584 10.26 -18.45 17.48
CA ILE A 584 9.73 -19.80 17.63
C ILE A 584 10.85 -20.81 17.33
N LYS A 585 11.48 -21.36 18.38
CA LYS A 585 12.62 -22.28 18.26
C LYS A 585 12.24 -23.73 18.49
N THR A 586 11.23 -23.97 19.32
CA THR A 586 10.80 -25.31 19.72
C THR A 586 9.35 -25.58 19.31
N PRO A 587 8.94 -26.85 19.25
CA PRO A 587 7.54 -27.20 19.06
C PRO A 587 6.62 -26.64 20.14
N GLU A 588 7.11 -26.50 21.36
CA GLU A 588 6.39 -25.93 22.50
C GLU A 588 6.18 -24.43 22.30
N ASP A 589 7.20 -23.68 21.85
CA ASP A 589 7.06 -22.26 21.47
C ASP A 589 6.00 -22.08 20.39
N ARG A 590 6.02 -22.96 19.38
CA ARG A 590 5.06 -22.96 18.29
C ARG A 590 3.63 -23.19 18.76
N ALA A 591 3.41 -24.20 19.58
CA ALA A 591 2.10 -24.50 20.16
C ALA A 591 1.59 -23.35 21.02
N HIS A 592 2.48 -22.71 21.78
CA HIS A 592 2.16 -21.54 22.59
C HIS A 592 1.78 -20.34 21.74
N ALA A 593 2.51 -20.07 20.65
CA ALA A 593 2.22 -19.01 19.70
C ALA A 593 0.82 -19.18 19.07
N ILE A 594 0.50 -20.38 18.61
CA ILE A 594 -0.82 -20.73 18.03
C ILE A 594 -1.93 -20.48 19.06
N ALA A 595 -1.72 -20.90 20.32
CA ALA A 595 -2.70 -20.71 21.38
C ALA A 595 -2.94 -19.22 21.70
N LEU A 596 -1.88 -18.40 21.70
CA LEU A 596 -1.98 -16.96 21.94
C LEU A 596 -2.72 -16.23 20.83
N ILE A 597 -2.36 -16.49 19.56
CA ILE A 597 -3.05 -15.91 18.40
C ILE A 597 -4.52 -16.35 18.40
N GLY A 598 -4.78 -17.62 18.66
CA GLY A 598 -6.13 -18.16 18.77
C GLY A 598 -6.95 -17.54 19.89
N ALA A 599 -6.34 -17.25 21.03
CA ALA A 599 -6.99 -16.57 22.15
C ALA A 599 -7.32 -15.10 21.81
N ALA A 600 -6.37 -14.38 21.22
CA ALA A 600 -6.56 -13.01 20.77
C ALA A 600 -7.70 -12.89 19.74
N ALA A 601 -7.73 -13.76 18.75
CA ALA A 601 -8.78 -13.78 17.74
C ALA A 601 -10.18 -14.09 18.33
N LYS A 602 -10.27 -14.82 19.44
CA LYS A 602 -11.54 -15.12 20.14
C LYS A 602 -12.11 -13.95 20.93
N THR A 603 -11.25 -13.04 21.41
CA THR A 603 -11.69 -11.91 22.23
C THR A 603 -12.41 -10.84 21.41
N VAL A 604 -12.27 -10.88 20.09
CA VAL A 604 -12.83 -9.91 19.15
C VAL A 604 -14.11 -10.40 18.47
N THR A 605 -14.56 -11.60 18.76
CA THR A 605 -15.84 -12.10 18.25
C THR A 605 -16.97 -11.62 19.17
N PRO A 606 -17.98 -10.87 18.67
CA PRO A 606 -19.12 -10.43 19.47
C PRO A 606 -19.95 -11.59 19.98
#